data_21c5e656d05573afc1ac29374a946806
#
_entry.id   21c5e656d05573afc1ac29374a946806
#
_cell.length_a   1.000
_cell.length_b   1.000
_cell.length_c   1.000
_cell.angle_alpha   90.00
_cell.angle_beta   90.00
_cell.angle_gamma   90.00
#
_symmetry.space_group_name_H-M   'P 1'
#
loop_
_entity.id
_entity.type
_entity.pdbx_description
1 polymer ?
#
loop_
_entity_poly.entity_id
_entity_poly.type
_entity_poly.pdbx_seq_one_letter_code
_entity_poly.pdbx_strand_id
1 'polypeptide(L)'
;MSAISGISTTSPYLYGHIASGNRLMSAADGAAELAITEKENAQITGINTGTKNLSDGVSLLKTSDSALGSVTSALQRMRELAVRASSGILNDANRADIQREVDQLKNQINQVAKQTNFNGRSLLDGSQTNGIELVGDADGSSINVNNSINSTLDALGLADFDVTKNFNIQDID
;
A
#
# COMPACT_ATOMS: atom_id res chain seq x y z
N MET A 1 32.95 11.54 71.20
CA MET A 1 32.54 12.03 69.85
C MET A 1 32.87 10.93 68.84
N SER A 2 31.86 10.10 68.57
CA SER A 2 32.06 8.99 67.63
C SER A 2 31.66 9.51 66.27
N ALA A 3 32.61 9.61 65.37
CA ALA A 3 32.43 10.11 64.02
C ALA A 3 31.50 9.18 63.22
N ILE A 4 30.45 9.74 62.69
CA ILE A 4 29.63 9.12 61.62
C ILE A 4 30.51 9.06 60.36
N SER A 5 31.27 7.98 60.25
CA SER A 5 32.08 7.68 59.09
C SER A 5 31.44 6.53 58.31
N GLY A 6 30.22 6.73 57.80
CA GLY A 6 29.47 5.67 57.16
C GLY A 6 28.61 6.07 55.98
N ILE A 7 28.69 7.31 55.51
CA ILE A 7 27.91 7.75 54.32
C ILE A 7 28.85 8.31 53.28
N SER A 8 29.69 7.46 52.75
CA SER A 8 30.58 7.84 51.67
C SER A 8 30.84 6.68 50.71
N THR A 9 29.79 6.06 50.24
CA THR A 9 29.79 5.34 48.98
C THR A 9 28.39 5.22 48.46
N THR A 10 27.76 6.34 48.17
CA THR A 10 26.70 6.33 47.16
C THR A 10 27.45 6.05 45.86
N SER A 11 27.55 4.77 45.58
CA SER A 11 28.29 4.27 44.43
C SER A 11 27.82 4.99 43.17
N PRO A 12 28.69 5.50 42.30
CA PRO A 12 28.35 6.04 41.00
C PRO A 12 27.37 5.11 40.22
N TYR A 13 27.44 3.84 40.52
CA TYR A 13 26.58 2.78 40.09
C TYR A 13 25.11 3.00 40.48
N LEU A 14 24.84 3.35 41.75
CA LEU A 14 23.48 3.60 42.25
C LEU A 14 22.85 4.86 41.60
N TYR A 15 23.66 5.91 41.41
CA TYR A 15 23.21 7.12 40.73
C TYR A 15 22.91 6.85 39.26
N GLY A 16 23.67 5.98 38.57
CA GLY A 16 23.40 5.56 37.20
C GLY A 16 22.04 4.87 37.07
N HIS A 17 21.71 3.97 37.97
CA HIS A 17 20.40 3.27 37.98
C HIS A 17 19.23 4.21 38.24
N ILE A 18 19.39 5.14 39.21
CA ILE A 18 18.33 6.12 39.51
C ILE A 18 18.17 7.11 38.37
N ALA A 19 19.25 7.56 37.76
CA ALA A 19 19.20 8.54 36.68
C ALA A 19 18.59 7.95 35.36
N SER A 20 18.88 6.69 35.10
CA SER A 20 18.31 6.00 33.92
C SER A 20 16.89 5.49 34.10
N GLY A 21 16.42 5.36 35.37
CA GLY A 21 15.15 4.73 35.70
C GLY A 21 15.15 3.21 35.49
N ASN A 22 16.27 2.61 35.12
CA ASN A 22 16.39 1.19 34.84
C ASN A 22 17.10 0.45 35.99
N ARG A 23 16.48 -0.64 36.45
CA ARG A 23 17.05 -1.50 37.49
C ARG A 23 18.22 -2.34 36.94
N LEU A 24 18.17 -2.71 35.69
CA LEU A 24 19.13 -3.57 34.99
C LEU A 24 19.86 -2.72 33.94
N MET A 25 21.15 -2.44 34.17
CA MET A 25 21.99 -1.67 33.24
C MET A 25 23.22 -2.47 32.76
N SER A 26 23.58 -3.53 33.48
CA SER A 26 24.76 -4.34 33.14
C SER A 26 24.52 -5.81 33.46
N ALA A 27 25.32 -6.69 32.85
CA ALA A 27 25.32 -8.12 33.17
C ALA A 27 25.62 -8.44 34.63
N ALA A 28 26.20 -7.52 35.37
CA ALA A 28 26.46 -7.64 36.81
C ALA A 28 25.18 -7.51 37.66
N ASP A 29 24.13 -6.92 37.13
CA ASP A 29 22.85 -6.70 37.83
C ASP A 29 21.91 -7.93 37.76
N GLY A 30 22.22 -8.89 36.86
CA GLY A 30 21.47 -10.10 36.63
C GLY A 30 21.50 -10.47 35.13
N ALA A 31 22.45 -11.29 34.73
CA ALA A 31 22.66 -11.61 33.31
C ALA A 31 21.44 -12.26 32.66
N ALA A 32 20.67 -13.07 33.39
CA ALA A 32 19.48 -13.74 32.86
C ALA A 32 18.33 -12.75 32.64
N GLU A 33 18.08 -11.85 33.58
CA GLU A 33 17.04 -10.83 33.50
C GLU A 33 17.36 -9.78 32.45
N LEU A 34 18.67 -9.40 32.32
CA LEU A 34 19.08 -8.49 31.25
C LEU A 34 18.87 -9.10 29.86
N ALA A 35 19.21 -10.38 29.67
CA ALA A 35 18.99 -11.08 28.41
C ALA A 35 17.50 -11.16 28.05
N ILE A 36 16.61 -11.36 29.02
CA ILE A 36 15.15 -11.36 28.81
C ILE A 36 14.69 -9.94 28.38
N THR A 37 15.15 -8.92 29.12
CA THR A 37 14.78 -7.51 28.80
C THR A 37 15.25 -7.10 27.41
N GLU A 38 16.45 -7.46 27.01
CA GLU A 38 16.97 -7.19 25.65
C GLU A 38 16.15 -7.91 24.58
N LYS A 39 15.75 -9.17 24.83
CA LYS A 39 14.88 -9.91 23.93
C LYS A 39 13.51 -9.26 23.80
N GLU A 40 12.91 -8.84 24.90
CA GLU A 40 11.62 -8.15 24.90
C GLU A 40 11.70 -6.80 24.18
N ASN A 41 12.76 -6.03 24.39
CA ASN A 41 13.01 -4.77 23.68
C ASN A 41 13.18 -4.99 22.17
N ALA A 42 13.87 -6.05 21.77
CA ALA A 42 14.01 -6.43 20.38
C ALA A 42 12.64 -6.79 19.76
N GLN A 43 11.82 -7.55 20.49
CA GLN A 43 10.45 -7.88 20.06
C GLN A 43 9.57 -6.63 19.93
N ILE A 44 9.57 -5.75 20.92
CA ILE A 44 8.83 -4.49 20.88
C ILE A 44 9.24 -3.64 19.66
N THR A 45 10.54 -3.54 19.42
CA THR A 45 11.08 -2.81 18.27
C THR A 45 10.65 -3.46 16.95
N GLY A 46 10.67 -4.78 16.87
CA GLY A 46 10.19 -5.55 15.73
C GLY A 46 8.70 -5.32 15.47
N ILE A 47 7.86 -5.43 16.49
CA ILE A 47 6.41 -5.19 16.39
C ILE A 47 6.11 -3.74 15.97
N ASN A 48 6.82 -2.76 16.54
CA ASN A 48 6.66 -1.36 16.15
C ASN A 48 7.04 -1.13 14.68
N THR A 49 8.07 -1.79 14.18
CA THR A 49 8.48 -1.72 12.78
C THR A 49 7.45 -2.43 11.90
N GLY A 50 6.97 -3.61 12.30
CA GLY A 50 5.91 -4.34 11.62
C GLY A 50 4.63 -3.51 11.50
N THR A 51 4.24 -2.82 12.58
CA THR A 51 3.07 -1.93 12.57
C THR A 51 3.21 -0.79 11.56
N LYS A 52 4.41 -0.22 11.40
CA LYS A 52 4.69 0.80 10.37
C LYS A 52 4.58 0.18 8.97
N ASN A 53 5.16 -0.98 8.75
CA ASN A 53 5.07 -1.68 7.46
C ASN A 53 3.61 -1.97 7.07
N LEU A 54 2.78 -2.39 8.03
CA LEU A 54 1.34 -2.62 7.79
C LEU A 54 0.61 -1.32 7.49
N SER A 55 0.96 -0.21 8.15
CA SER A 55 0.39 1.11 7.87
C SER A 55 0.74 1.59 6.45
N ASP A 56 1.98 1.35 6.01
CA ASP A 56 2.41 1.62 4.64
C ASP A 56 1.65 0.74 3.64
N GLY A 57 1.42 -0.53 3.97
CA GLY A 57 0.59 -1.44 3.19
C GLY A 57 -0.85 -0.96 3.04
N VAL A 58 -1.45 -0.47 4.12
CA VAL A 58 -2.80 0.15 4.07
C VAL A 58 -2.80 1.39 3.16
N SER A 59 -1.75 2.20 3.20
CA SER A 59 -1.62 3.39 2.35
C SER A 59 -1.48 3.02 0.88
N LEU A 60 -0.74 1.97 0.58
CA LEU A 60 -0.61 1.39 -0.76
C LEU A 60 -1.98 0.92 -1.27
N LEU A 61 -2.73 0.15 -0.46
CA LEU A 61 -4.06 -0.33 -0.85
C LEU A 61 -5.05 0.81 -1.10
N LYS A 62 -5.03 1.85 -0.27
CA LYS A 62 -5.85 3.05 -0.49
C LYS A 62 -5.51 3.77 -1.80
N THR A 63 -4.23 3.82 -2.16
CA THR A 63 -3.80 4.39 -3.44
C THR A 63 -4.33 3.56 -4.61
N SER A 64 -4.23 2.24 -4.54
CA SER A 64 -4.78 1.33 -5.55
C SER A 64 -6.30 1.46 -5.67
N ASP A 65 -7.02 1.50 -4.55
CA ASP A 65 -8.48 1.62 -4.50
C ASP A 65 -8.96 2.93 -5.13
N SER A 66 -8.32 4.06 -4.79
CA SER A 66 -8.64 5.36 -5.39
C SER A 66 -8.41 5.37 -6.90
N ALA A 67 -7.34 4.74 -7.37
CA ALA A 67 -7.04 4.65 -8.80
C ALA A 67 -8.06 3.75 -9.53
N LEU A 68 -8.43 2.61 -8.93
CA LEU A 68 -9.47 1.72 -9.45
C LEU A 68 -10.83 2.40 -9.49
N GLY A 69 -11.17 3.24 -8.51
CA GLY A 69 -12.37 4.07 -8.53
C GLY A 69 -12.41 5.01 -9.73
N SER A 70 -11.27 5.58 -10.11
CA SER A 70 -11.15 6.41 -11.31
C SER A 70 -11.32 5.61 -12.61
N VAL A 71 -10.74 4.41 -12.67
CA VAL A 71 -10.92 3.50 -13.80
C VAL A 71 -12.40 3.09 -13.96
N THR A 72 -13.03 2.70 -12.84
CA THR A 72 -14.46 2.32 -12.82
C THR A 72 -15.34 3.46 -13.29
N SER A 73 -15.08 4.69 -12.87
CA SER A 73 -15.85 5.86 -13.32
C SER A 73 -15.69 6.10 -14.82
N ALA A 74 -14.48 5.92 -15.36
CA ALA A 74 -14.24 6.05 -16.79
C ALA A 74 -14.94 4.93 -17.58
N LEU A 75 -14.93 3.69 -17.08
CA LEU A 75 -15.66 2.56 -17.70
C LEU A 75 -17.17 2.80 -17.71
N GLN A 76 -17.74 3.28 -16.61
CA GLN A 76 -19.16 3.64 -16.55
C GLN A 76 -19.51 4.71 -17.59
N ARG A 77 -18.66 5.72 -17.75
CA ARG A 77 -18.86 6.75 -18.77
C ARG A 77 -18.73 6.19 -20.19
N MET A 78 -17.76 5.30 -20.43
CA MET A 78 -17.65 4.61 -21.73
C MET A 78 -18.90 3.78 -22.03
N ARG A 79 -19.47 3.10 -21.03
CA ARG A 79 -20.71 2.35 -21.18
C ARG A 79 -21.88 3.26 -21.56
N GLU A 80 -22.05 4.40 -20.89
CA GLU A 80 -23.08 5.39 -21.26
C GLU A 80 -22.94 5.85 -22.70
N LEU A 81 -21.70 6.13 -23.14
CA LEU A 81 -21.42 6.54 -24.51
C LEU A 81 -21.70 5.42 -25.53
N ALA A 82 -21.35 4.17 -25.18
CA ALA A 82 -21.66 3.02 -26.02
C ALA A 82 -23.14 2.81 -26.17
N VAL A 83 -23.93 2.87 -25.08
CA VAL A 83 -25.40 2.80 -25.14
C VAL A 83 -25.97 3.93 -26.01
N ARG A 84 -25.45 5.15 -25.88
CA ARG A 84 -25.85 6.27 -26.72
C ARG A 84 -25.50 6.04 -28.18
N ALA A 85 -24.29 5.53 -28.47
CA ALA A 85 -23.85 5.25 -29.84
C ALA A 85 -24.64 4.14 -30.54
N SER A 86 -25.19 3.19 -29.75
CA SER A 86 -26.03 2.12 -30.27
C SER A 86 -27.44 2.59 -30.77
N SER A 87 -27.78 3.84 -30.47
CA SER A 87 -29.05 4.41 -30.91
C SER A 87 -29.10 4.56 -32.45
N GLY A 88 -30.11 4.03 -33.07
CA GLY A 88 -30.31 4.09 -34.53
C GLY A 88 -30.63 5.49 -35.11
N ILE A 89 -30.78 6.51 -34.23
CA ILE A 89 -31.05 7.88 -34.67
C ILE A 89 -29.77 8.70 -34.92
N LEU A 90 -28.57 8.15 -34.53
CA LEU A 90 -27.30 8.85 -34.72
C LEU A 90 -26.73 8.60 -36.11
N ASN A 91 -26.24 9.66 -36.72
CA ASN A 91 -25.45 9.58 -37.95
C ASN A 91 -23.96 9.27 -37.66
N ASP A 92 -23.20 8.94 -38.71
CA ASP A 92 -21.78 8.56 -38.56
C ASP A 92 -20.92 9.67 -37.98
N ALA A 93 -21.24 10.94 -38.26
CA ALA A 93 -20.53 12.08 -37.68
C ALA A 93 -20.73 12.14 -36.17
N ASN A 94 -21.95 11.96 -35.69
CA ASN A 94 -22.24 11.93 -34.24
C ASN A 94 -21.57 10.72 -33.55
N ARG A 95 -21.49 9.56 -34.21
CA ARG A 95 -20.78 8.40 -33.69
C ARG A 95 -19.28 8.63 -33.61
N ALA A 96 -18.72 9.33 -34.62
CA ALA A 96 -17.31 9.72 -34.60
C ALA A 96 -16.99 10.72 -33.47
N ASP A 97 -17.94 11.61 -33.12
CA ASP A 97 -17.78 12.51 -31.97
C ASP A 97 -17.77 11.74 -30.66
N ILE A 98 -18.67 10.77 -30.51
CA ILE A 98 -18.70 9.87 -29.34
C ILE A 98 -17.41 9.06 -29.26
N GLN A 99 -16.89 8.55 -30.40
CA GLN A 99 -15.63 7.79 -30.41
C GLN A 99 -14.47 8.63 -29.90
N ARG A 100 -14.40 9.90 -30.21
CA ARG A 100 -13.33 10.78 -29.68
C ARG A 100 -13.38 10.90 -28.16
N GLU A 101 -14.59 10.94 -27.56
CA GLU A 101 -14.74 10.93 -26.10
C GLU A 101 -14.34 9.56 -25.52
N VAL A 102 -14.72 8.47 -26.16
CA VAL A 102 -14.29 7.12 -25.77
C VAL A 102 -12.77 6.99 -25.80
N ASP A 103 -12.11 7.49 -26.86
CA ASP A 103 -10.65 7.44 -26.96
C ASP A 103 -9.95 8.26 -25.86
N GLN A 104 -10.53 9.38 -25.44
CA GLN A 104 -10.03 10.15 -24.31
C GLN A 104 -10.15 9.37 -22.99
N LEU A 105 -11.28 8.68 -22.77
CA LEU A 105 -11.48 7.83 -21.59
C LEU A 105 -10.53 6.62 -21.60
N LYS A 106 -10.32 5.99 -22.75
CA LYS A 106 -9.30 4.93 -22.93
C LYS A 106 -7.92 5.43 -22.55
N ASN A 107 -7.52 6.61 -23.04
CA ASN A 107 -6.23 7.21 -22.67
C ASN A 107 -6.13 7.48 -21.17
N GLN A 108 -7.21 7.98 -20.55
CA GLN A 108 -7.26 8.21 -19.11
C GLN A 108 -7.08 6.91 -18.32
N ILE A 109 -7.80 5.84 -18.67
CA ILE A 109 -7.66 4.52 -18.04
C ILE A 109 -6.21 4.04 -18.14
N ASN A 110 -5.63 4.10 -19.34
CA ASN A 110 -4.26 3.64 -19.55
C ASN A 110 -3.22 4.49 -18.80
N GLN A 111 -3.44 5.80 -18.68
CA GLN A 111 -2.61 6.68 -17.85
C GLN A 111 -2.72 6.32 -16.37
N VAL A 112 -3.94 6.13 -15.84
CA VAL A 112 -4.14 5.72 -14.45
C VAL A 112 -3.45 4.38 -14.20
N ALA A 113 -3.64 3.38 -15.08
CA ALA A 113 -3.02 2.07 -14.94
C ALA A 113 -1.48 2.12 -14.91
N LYS A 114 -0.86 2.94 -15.78
CA LYS A 114 0.60 3.03 -15.91
C LYS A 114 1.26 3.99 -14.93
N GLN A 115 0.56 5.05 -14.51
CA GLN A 115 1.14 6.10 -13.66
C GLN A 115 0.86 5.88 -12.17
N THR A 116 -0.10 5.03 -11.81
CA THR A 116 -0.37 4.72 -10.41
C THR A 116 0.77 3.90 -9.83
N ASN A 117 1.53 4.54 -8.96
CA ASN A 117 2.65 3.90 -8.29
C ASN A 117 2.68 4.27 -6.80
N PHE A 118 3.31 3.41 -6.01
CA PHE A 118 3.59 3.64 -4.60
C PHE A 118 5.07 3.35 -4.36
N ASN A 119 5.81 4.36 -3.88
CA ASN A 119 7.26 4.28 -3.66
C ASN A 119 8.04 3.73 -4.88
N GLY A 120 7.68 4.20 -6.11
CA GLY A 120 8.31 3.79 -7.36
C GLY A 120 7.90 2.41 -7.89
N ARG A 121 6.95 1.72 -7.23
CA ARG A 121 6.39 0.44 -7.70
C ARG A 121 5.04 0.69 -8.35
N SER A 122 4.87 0.27 -9.58
CA SER A 122 3.58 0.30 -10.27
C SER A 122 2.60 -0.65 -9.61
N LEU A 123 1.34 -0.24 -9.49
CA LEU A 123 0.32 -0.99 -8.76
C LEU A 123 -0.72 -1.65 -9.67
N LEU A 124 -0.98 -1.07 -10.86
CA LEU A 124 -2.12 -1.44 -11.70
C LEU A 124 -1.73 -1.85 -13.14
N ASP A 125 -0.45 -1.96 -13.44
CA ASP A 125 0.06 -2.30 -14.78
C ASP A 125 0.30 -3.81 -14.99
N GLY A 126 -0.01 -4.64 -13.97
CA GLY A 126 0.22 -6.08 -14.00
C GLY A 126 1.66 -6.52 -13.74
N SER A 127 2.57 -5.60 -13.44
CA SER A 127 3.98 -5.94 -13.16
C SER A 127 4.19 -6.69 -11.83
N GLN A 128 3.24 -6.57 -10.89
CA GLN A 128 3.30 -7.17 -9.55
C GLN A 128 2.66 -8.57 -9.54
N THR A 129 3.27 -9.54 -10.21
CA THR A 129 2.71 -10.90 -10.35
C THR A 129 2.73 -11.72 -9.06
N ASN A 130 3.67 -11.44 -8.13
CA ASN A 130 3.87 -12.20 -6.89
C ASN A 130 3.23 -11.54 -5.65
N GLY A 131 2.56 -10.41 -5.84
CA GLY A 131 2.07 -9.60 -4.72
C GLY A 131 3.18 -8.84 -3.98
N ILE A 132 2.81 -8.19 -2.90
CA ILE A 132 3.72 -7.43 -2.04
C ILE A 132 3.69 -8.04 -0.65
N GLU A 133 4.84 -8.51 -0.21
CA GLU A 133 4.99 -9.09 1.12
C GLU A 133 5.22 -7.98 2.15
N LEU A 134 4.36 -7.93 3.16
CA LEU A 134 4.44 -7.01 4.29
C LEU A 134 4.81 -7.79 5.54
N VAL A 135 6.00 -7.57 6.06
CA VAL A 135 6.43 -8.16 7.33
C VAL A 135 5.79 -7.38 8.47
N GLY A 136 4.92 -8.05 9.22
CA GLY A 136 4.09 -7.43 10.25
C GLY A 136 4.52 -7.73 11.69
N ASP A 137 5.45 -8.66 11.91
CA ASP A 137 5.84 -9.08 13.25
C ASP A 137 7.37 -9.20 13.39
N ALA A 138 7.82 -9.27 14.64
CA ALA A 138 9.23 -9.41 15.02
C ALA A 138 9.81 -10.80 14.69
N ASP A 139 8.97 -11.82 14.54
CA ASP A 139 9.35 -13.19 14.16
C ASP A 139 9.49 -13.40 12.65
N GLY A 140 9.20 -12.35 11.85
CA GLY A 140 9.25 -12.41 10.40
C GLY A 140 7.93 -12.86 9.76
N SER A 141 6.86 -13.00 10.54
CA SER A 141 5.53 -13.29 9.99
C SER A 141 5.12 -12.21 9.01
N SER A 142 4.71 -12.63 7.80
CA SER A 142 4.39 -11.72 6.71
C SER A 142 2.97 -11.95 6.18
N ILE A 143 2.39 -10.88 5.68
CA ILE A 143 1.13 -10.89 4.94
C ILE A 143 1.45 -10.59 3.49
N ASN A 144 1.06 -11.48 2.59
CA ASN A 144 1.16 -11.20 1.16
C ASN A 144 -0.08 -10.45 0.69
N VAL A 145 0.12 -9.20 0.29
CA VAL A 145 -0.91 -8.40 -0.38
C VAL A 145 -0.84 -8.74 -1.87
N ASN A 146 -1.75 -9.59 -2.31
CA ASN A 146 -1.85 -9.91 -3.73
C ASN A 146 -2.44 -8.70 -4.47
N ASN A 147 -1.56 -7.87 -5.03
CA ASN A 147 -1.90 -6.72 -5.87
C ASN A 147 -1.60 -7.02 -7.35
N SER A 148 -1.84 -8.24 -7.79
CA SER A 148 -1.67 -8.66 -9.19
C SER A 148 -2.83 -8.12 -10.06
N ILE A 149 -3.10 -6.81 -9.95
CA ILE A 149 -4.15 -6.14 -10.71
C ILE A 149 -3.54 -5.57 -11.99
N ASN A 150 -4.14 -5.91 -13.11
CA ASN A 150 -3.81 -5.31 -14.40
C ASN A 150 -5.05 -4.58 -14.93
N SER A 151 -5.04 -3.28 -14.87
CA SER A 151 -6.12 -2.40 -15.33
C SER A 151 -5.77 -1.70 -16.64
N THR A 152 -4.78 -2.20 -17.39
CA THR A 152 -4.47 -1.67 -18.73
C THR A 152 -5.60 -2.02 -19.70
N LEU A 153 -5.75 -1.23 -20.76
CA LEU A 153 -6.76 -1.46 -21.80
C LEU A 153 -6.64 -2.84 -22.44
N ASP A 154 -5.42 -3.35 -22.61
CA ASP A 154 -5.17 -4.67 -23.17
C ASP A 154 -5.70 -5.78 -22.25
N ALA A 155 -5.50 -5.65 -20.95
CA ALA A 155 -5.98 -6.61 -19.96
C ALA A 155 -7.50 -6.57 -19.77
N LEU A 156 -8.11 -5.39 -19.96
CA LEU A 156 -9.55 -5.20 -19.92
C LEU A 156 -10.23 -5.58 -21.24
N GLY A 157 -9.47 -5.95 -22.28
CA GLY A 157 -10.03 -6.28 -23.60
C GLY A 157 -10.58 -5.09 -24.37
N LEU A 158 -10.30 -3.86 -23.92
CA LEU A 158 -10.88 -2.63 -24.48
C LEU A 158 -9.94 -1.90 -25.46
N ALA A 159 -8.79 -2.49 -25.79
CA ALA A 159 -7.81 -1.86 -26.69
C ALA A 159 -8.45 -1.52 -28.06
N ASP A 160 -9.21 -2.46 -28.64
CA ASP A 160 -9.84 -2.33 -29.96
C ASP A 160 -11.30 -1.88 -29.89
N PHE A 161 -11.80 -1.50 -28.71
CA PHE A 161 -13.18 -1.06 -28.56
C PHE A 161 -13.44 0.22 -29.36
N ASP A 162 -14.44 0.18 -30.28
CA ASP A 162 -14.76 1.24 -31.23
C ASP A 162 -16.28 1.31 -31.49
N VAL A 163 -16.90 2.41 -31.07
CA VAL A 163 -18.35 2.61 -31.19
C VAL A 163 -18.81 2.99 -32.60
N THR A 164 -17.89 3.21 -33.55
CA THR A 164 -18.22 3.45 -34.97
C THR A 164 -18.37 2.17 -35.76
N LYS A 165 -17.91 1.04 -35.21
CA LYS A 165 -18.03 -0.30 -35.78
C LYS A 165 -19.15 -1.10 -35.09
N ASN A 166 -19.37 -2.32 -35.52
CA ASN A 166 -20.21 -3.26 -34.78
C ASN A 166 -19.50 -3.64 -33.47
N PHE A 167 -19.96 -3.11 -32.35
CA PHE A 167 -19.44 -3.39 -31.01
C PHE A 167 -20.52 -4.05 -30.15
N ASN A 168 -20.10 -4.79 -29.15
CA ASN A 168 -21.01 -5.36 -28.16
C ASN A 168 -20.86 -4.55 -26.85
N ILE A 169 -21.98 -4.08 -26.29
CA ILE A 169 -21.98 -3.32 -25.04
C ILE A 169 -21.47 -4.19 -23.87
N GLN A 170 -21.63 -5.51 -23.98
CA GLN A 170 -21.15 -6.47 -22.97
C GLN A 170 -19.62 -6.53 -22.88
N ASP A 171 -18.87 -5.99 -23.84
CA ASP A 171 -17.41 -5.93 -23.79
C ASP A 171 -16.90 -4.91 -22.76
N ILE A 172 -17.79 -4.09 -22.17
CA ILE A 172 -17.47 -3.06 -21.17
C ILE A 172 -17.93 -3.51 -19.76
N ASP A 173 -18.64 -4.59 -19.61
CA ASP A 173 -19.09 -5.15 -18.34
C ASP A 173 -18.03 -6.10 -17.78
#